data_2334544fa16e6538bdb9acc407bfe954
#
_entry.id   2334544fa16e6538bdb9acc407bfe954
#
_cell.length_a   1.000
_cell.length_b   1.000
_cell.length_c   1.000
_cell.angle_alpha   90.00
_cell.angle_beta   90.00
_cell.angle_gamma   90.00
#
_symmetry.space_group_name_H-M   'P 1'
#
loop_
_entity.id
_entity.type
_entity.pdbx_description
1 polymer ?
#
loop_
_entity_poly.entity_id
_entity_poly.type
_entity_poly.pdbx_seq_one_letter_code
_entity_poly.pdbx_strand_id
1 'polypeptide(L)'
;STGIIHATKLLKYYDEYRKIAVFSLKQAKSMGGNGVYFFEKEDYKLFLKKEKIKSALRGAVTNEFEGFEVYYQPIIDCSSGNIIGAEALMRFSMYSGGKKESISPVEFIPLLEETGLIIPAGRFVLNEAAAMCHEMRQYIPGFKVNVNISYIQMMKSDIWKDILSSIEQYNLPPESLCAELTESGYTDMTPYFYTLRKKFEEKKIQFILDDFGTGFSNLHCIVKI
;
A
#
# COMPACT_ATOMS: atom_id res chain seq x y z
N SER A 1 -27.75 3.63 15.77
CA SER A 1 -27.61 2.67 14.67
C SER A 1 -28.13 1.30 15.08
N THR A 2 -28.80 0.61 14.20
CA THR A 2 -29.38 -0.69 14.46
C THR A 2 -28.99 -1.67 13.37
N GLY A 3 -28.43 -2.81 13.76
CA GLY A 3 -28.22 -3.95 12.87
C GLY A 3 -29.37 -4.94 13.03
N ILE A 4 -29.97 -5.38 11.93
CA ILE A 4 -31.09 -6.32 11.91
C ILE A 4 -30.67 -7.59 11.20
N ILE A 5 -31.00 -8.73 11.82
CA ILE A 5 -30.80 -10.06 11.27
C ILE A 5 -32.13 -10.78 11.19
N HIS A 6 -32.44 -11.36 10.03
CA HIS A 6 -33.50 -12.38 9.96
C HIS A 6 -32.99 -13.70 10.52
N ALA A 7 -33.60 -14.19 11.59
CA ALA A 7 -33.33 -15.52 12.12
C ALA A 7 -33.86 -16.57 11.14
N THR A 8 -32.97 -17.08 10.29
CA THR A 8 -33.29 -18.18 9.38
C THR A 8 -32.83 -19.53 9.99
N LYS A 9 -33.44 -20.64 9.63
CA LYS A 9 -33.04 -21.99 10.05
C LYS A 9 -31.61 -22.42 9.65
N LEU A 10 -30.85 -21.49 8.99
CA LEU A 10 -29.51 -21.73 8.44
C LEU A 10 -28.40 -21.64 9.47
N LEU A 11 -28.60 -20.94 10.60
CA LEU A 11 -27.58 -20.81 11.65
C LEU A 11 -27.90 -21.75 12.80
N LYS A 12 -26.96 -22.64 13.12
CA LYS A 12 -27.13 -23.66 14.16
C LYS A 12 -26.75 -23.18 15.57
N TYR A 13 -25.92 -22.13 15.67
CA TYR A 13 -25.28 -21.74 16.92
C TYR A 13 -25.50 -20.27 17.27
N TYR A 14 -25.76 -20.00 18.54
CA TYR A 14 -25.92 -18.63 19.08
C TYR A 14 -24.73 -17.70 18.77
N ASP A 15 -23.51 -18.22 18.83
CA ASP A 15 -22.31 -17.42 18.54
C ASP A 15 -22.23 -16.92 17.11
N GLU A 16 -22.80 -17.65 16.14
CA GLU A 16 -22.88 -17.18 14.74
C GLU A 16 -23.83 -15.99 14.63
N TYR A 17 -25.01 -16.09 15.24
CA TYR A 17 -25.95 -14.96 15.28
C TYR A 17 -25.32 -13.72 15.93
N ARG A 18 -24.59 -13.90 17.04
CA ARG A 18 -23.92 -12.81 17.72
C ARG A 18 -22.88 -12.14 16.84
N LYS A 19 -22.04 -12.91 16.13
CA LYS A 19 -21.03 -12.36 15.18
C LYS A 19 -21.68 -11.55 14.07
N ILE A 20 -22.76 -12.07 13.47
CA ILE A 20 -23.49 -11.40 12.41
C ILE A 20 -24.18 -10.14 12.93
N ALA A 21 -24.76 -10.17 14.14
CA ALA A 21 -25.37 -9.00 14.76
C ALA A 21 -24.34 -7.87 14.98
N VAL A 22 -23.16 -8.20 15.50
CA VAL A 22 -22.07 -7.25 15.68
C VAL A 22 -21.60 -6.68 14.34
N PHE A 23 -21.48 -7.53 13.32
CA PHE A 23 -21.16 -7.08 11.96
C PHE A 23 -22.21 -6.11 11.43
N SER A 24 -23.51 -6.49 11.49
CA SER A 24 -24.62 -5.65 11.00
C SER A 24 -24.67 -4.29 11.73
N LEU A 25 -24.40 -4.27 13.03
CA LEU A 25 -24.30 -3.03 13.80
C LEU A 25 -23.10 -2.16 13.36
N LYS A 26 -21.94 -2.78 13.10
CA LYS A 26 -20.78 -2.05 12.56
C LYS A 26 -21.08 -1.43 11.21
N GLN A 27 -21.74 -2.17 10.31
CA GLN A 27 -22.17 -1.64 9.00
C GLN A 27 -23.13 -0.45 9.16
N ALA A 28 -24.16 -0.56 10.01
CA ALA A 28 -25.08 0.55 10.28
C ALA A 28 -24.35 1.81 10.83
N LYS A 29 -23.26 1.64 11.59
CA LYS A 29 -22.43 2.75 12.08
C LYS A 29 -21.54 3.35 10.99
N SER A 30 -20.93 2.53 10.11
CA SER A 30 -20.06 3.01 9.04
C SER A 30 -20.79 3.79 7.96
N MET A 31 -22.10 3.58 7.79
CA MET A 31 -22.97 4.32 6.86
C MET A 31 -23.38 5.72 7.37
N GLY A 32 -22.62 6.31 8.28
CA GLY A 32 -22.86 7.66 8.83
C GLY A 32 -23.61 7.67 10.18
N GLY A 33 -23.90 6.53 10.74
CA GLY A 33 -24.67 6.40 11.99
C GLY A 33 -26.16 6.72 11.80
N ASN A 34 -26.94 6.60 12.86
CA ASN A 34 -28.38 6.90 12.87
C ASN A 34 -29.22 6.18 11.79
N GLY A 35 -28.74 5.02 11.32
CA GLY A 35 -29.38 4.19 10.29
C GLY A 35 -29.65 2.78 10.74
N VAL A 36 -30.30 2.04 9.88
CA VAL A 36 -30.60 0.61 10.02
C VAL A 36 -29.90 -0.14 8.91
N TYR A 37 -29.20 -1.23 9.24
CA TYR A 37 -28.60 -2.14 8.28
C TYR A 37 -29.23 -3.52 8.41
N PHE A 38 -29.73 -4.03 7.30
CA PHE A 38 -30.20 -5.42 7.20
C PHE A 38 -29.05 -6.31 6.78
N PHE A 39 -28.87 -7.41 7.49
CA PHE A 39 -27.81 -8.35 7.19
C PHE A 39 -27.89 -8.90 5.77
N GLU A 40 -26.80 -8.74 5.03
CA GLU A 40 -26.59 -9.33 3.72
C GLU A 40 -25.44 -10.35 3.79
N LYS A 41 -25.71 -11.57 3.30
CA LYS A 41 -24.76 -12.69 3.39
C LYS A 41 -23.47 -12.41 2.60
N GLU A 42 -23.58 -11.74 1.47
CA GLU A 42 -22.43 -11.44 0.60
C GLU A 42 -21.51 -10.39 1.26
N ASP A 43 -22.06 -9.36 1.89
CA ASP A 43 -21.29 -8.37 2.65
C ASP A 43 -20.53 -9.02 3.80
N TYR A 44 -21.16 -9.99 4.47
CA TYR A 44 -20.52 -10.73 5.55
C TYR A 44 -19.39 -11.62 5.06
N LYS A 45 -19.52 -12.26 3.91
CA LYS A 45 -18.44 -13.02 3.28
C LYS A 45 -17.24 -12.12 2.94
N LEU A 46 -17.50 -10.96 2.35
CA LEU A 46 -16.45 -9.98 2.05
C LEU A 46 -15.75 -9.48 3.33
N PHE A 47 -16.52 -9.23 4.38
CA PHE A 47 -15.97 -8.86 5.68
C PHE A 47 -15.05 -9.97 6.24
N LEU A 48 -15.50 -11.22 6.23
CA LEU A 48 -14.69 -12.35 6.70
C LEU A 48 -13.42 -12.53 5.86
N LYS A 49 -13.51 -12.34 4.54
CA LYS A 49 -12.33 -12.37 3.65
C LYS A 49 -11.33 -11.28 4.05
N LYS A 50 -11.79 -10.03 4.25
CA LYS A 50 -10.94 -8.92 4.68
C LYS A 50 -10.27 -9.18 6.04
N GLU A 51 -11.02 -9.67 7.02
CA GLU A 51 -10.46 -10.00 8.35
C GLU A 51 -9.42 -11.12 8.28
N LYS A 52 -9.63 -12.12 7.41
CA LYS A 52 -8.65 -13.17 7.16
C LYS A 52 -7.37 -12.61 6.56
N ILE A 53 -7.47 -11.74 5.54
CA ILE A 53 -6.31 -11.09 4.94
C ILE A 53 -5.59 -10.20 5.98
N LYS A 54 -6.30 -9.39 6.77
CA LYS A 54 -5.70 -8.57 7.84
C LYS A 54 -4.92 -9.41 8.86
N SER A 55 -5.48 -10.56 9.23
CA SER A 55 -4.80 -11.49 10.15
C SER A 55 -3.52 -12.05 9.53
N ALA A 56 -3.57 -12.45 8.26
CA ALA A 56 -2.41 -12.95 7.52
C ALA A 56 -1.33 -11.86 7.37
N LEU A 57 -1.72 -10.62 7.03
CA LEU A 57 -0.79 -9.49 6.92
C LEU A 57 -0.07 -9.18 8.25
N ARG A 58 -0.80 -9.21 9.38
CA ARG A 58 -0.19 -9.04 10.71
C ARG A 58 0.82 -10.16 11.01
N GLY A 59 0.44 -11.41 10.75
CA GLY A 59 1.33 -12.55 10.90
C GLY A 59 2.58 -12.42 10.04
N ALA A 60 2.44 -12.07 8.77
CA ALA A 60 3.54 -11.89 7.83
C ALA A 60 4.53 -10.80 8.28
N VAL A 61 4.03 -9.63 8.70
CA VAL A 61 4.88 -8.52 9.17
C VAL A 61 5.65 -8.90 10.44
N THR A 62 5.07 -9.71 11.33
CA THR A 62 5.77 -10.20 12.54
C THR A 62 6.71 -11.37 12.28
N ASN A 63 6.53 -12.08 11.16
CA ASN A 63 7.33 -13.24 10.75
C ASN A 63 8.21 -12.87 9.53
N GLU A 64 9.05 -11.86 9.69
CA GLU A 64 10.06 -11.45 8.71
C GLU A 64 9.50 -11.25 7.28
N PHE A 65 8.29 -10.72 7.17
CA PHE A 65 7.56 -10.48 5.92
C PHE A 65 7.29 -11.74 5.09
N GLU A 66 7.14 -12.90 5.72
CA GLU A 66 6.79 -14.16 5.04
C GLU A 66 5.55 -13.97 4.17
N GLY A 67 5.66 -14.33 2.87
CA GLY A 67 4.59 -14.16 1.88
C GLY A 67 4.58 -12.81 1.16
N PHE A 68 5.37 -11.82 1.61
CA PHE A 68 5.64 -10.62 0.83
C PHE A 68 6.75 -10.90 -0.18
N GLU A 69 6.58 -10.35 -1.37
CA GLU A 69 7.56 -10.39 -2.46
C GLU A 69 7.56 -9.02 -3.15
N VAL A 70 8.69 -8.62 -3.74
CA VAL A 70 8.77 -7.42 -4.58
C VAL A 70 9.03 -7.86 -6.02
N TYR A 71 8.10 -7.50 -6.92
CA TYR A 71 8.25 -7.69 -8.35
C TYR A 71 8.76 -6.40 -8.97
N TYR A 72 9.47 -6.52 -10.08
CA TYR A 72 10.07 -5.38 -10.75
C TYR A 72 9.58 -5.30 -12.19
N GLN A 73 8.88 -4.21 -12.51
CA GLN A 73 8.45 -3.92 -13.87
C GLN A 73 9.49 -3.03 -14.54
N PRO A 74 10.13 -3.48 -15.65
CA PRO A 74 11.18 -2.71 -16.28
C PRO A 74 10.67 -1.41 -16.90
N ILE A 75 11.47 -0.35 -16.76
CA ILE A 75 11.27 0.95 -17.41
C ILE A 75 12.25 1.03 -18.57
N ILE A 76 11.72 1.28 -19.78
CA ILE A 76 12.47 1.29 -21.02
C ILE A 76 12.55 2.71 -21.56
N ASP A 77 13.75 3.14 -21.94
CA ASP A 77 13.95 4.37 -22.70
C ASP A 77 13.44 4.19 -24.14
N CYS A 78 12.45 4.99 -24.52
CA CYS A 78 11.79 4.88 -25.82
C CYS A 78 12.70 5.18 -27.02
N SER A 79 13.79 5.90 -26.82
CA SER A 79 14.72 6.28 -27.90
C SER A 79 15.74 5.21 -28.20
N SER A 80 16.23 4.55 -27.17
CA SER A 80 17.30 3.53 -27.28
C SER A 80 16.78 2.09 -27.19
N GLY A 81 15.57 1.87 -26.65
CA GLY A 81 15.04 0.55 -26.33
C GLY A 81 15.72 -0.15 -25.15
N ASN A 82 16.60 0.55 -24.43
CA ASN A 82 17.31 -0.01 -23.29
C ASN A 82 16.52 0.09 -22.00
N ILE A 83 16.72 -0.87 -21.10
CA ILE A 83 16.21 -0.79 -19.73
C ILE A 83 17.03 0.26 -18.99
N ILE A 84 16.35 1.24 -18.37
CA ILE A 84 16.95 2.34 -17.59
C ILE A 84 16.58 2.29 -16.11
N GLY A 85 15.61 1.47 -15.75
CA GLY A 85 15.12 1.37 -14.38
C GLY A 85 14.05 0.30 -14.24
N ALA A 86 13.42 0.28 -13.07
CA ALA A 86 12.26 -0.57 -12.80
C ALA A 86 11.34 0.08 -11.76
N GLU A 87 10.07 -0.27 -11.80
CA GLU A 87 9.12 -0.01 -10.72
C GLU A 87 9.05 -1.21 -9.78
N ALA A 88 9.19 -0.95 -8.48
CA ALA A 88 9.08 -1.95 -7.43
C ALA A 88 7.62 -2.12 -7.00
N LEU A 89 7.09 -3.29 -7.24
CA LEU A 89 5.68 -3.62 -7.05
C LEU A 89 5.50 -4.67 -5.96
N MET A 90 4.95 -4.25 -4.82
CA MET A 90 4.65 -5.15 -3.69
C MET A 90 3.66 -6.23 -4.11
N ARG A 91 3.96 -7.48 -3.72
CA ARG A 91 3.09 -8.65 -3.88
C ARG A 91 2.91 -9.32 -2.53
N PHE A 92 1.78 -9.95 -2.34
CA PHE A 92 1.49 -10.67 -1.12
C PHE A 92 0.75 -11.97 -1.43
N SER A 93 1.19 -13.03 -0.77
CA SER A 93 0.54 -14.34 -0.81
C SER A 93 0.35 -14.88 0.61
N MET A 94 -0.74 -15.55 0.86
CA MET A 94 -1.00 -16.21 2.12
C MET A 94 -1.28 -17.70 1.91
N TYR A 95 -1.10 -18.51 2.95
CA TYR A 95 -1.51 -19.91 2.91
C TYR A 95 -2.94 -20.07 3.42
N SER A 96 -3.77 -20.76 2.66
CA SER A 96 -5.15 -21.05 2.98
C SER A 96 -5.45 -22.52 2.67
N GLY A 97 -5.76 -23.33 3.69
CA GLY A 97 -6.01 -24.75 3.49
C GLY A 97 -4.84 -25.52 2.88
N GLY A 98 -3.59 -25.13 3.19
CA GLY A 98 -2.37 -25.74 2.66
C GLY A 98 -1.98 -25.29 1.23
N LYS A 99 -2.71 -24.36 0.63
CA LYS A 99 -2.41 -23.79 -0.70
C LYS A 99 -1.96 -22.35 -0.58
N LYS A 100 -0.93 -21.97 -1.38
CA LYS A 100 -0.51 -20.58 -1.54
C LYS A 100 -1.56 -19.85 -2.38
N GLU A 101 -2.10 -18.76 -1.84
CA GLU A 101 -3.12 -17.90 -2.48
C GLU A 101 -2.52 -16.51 -2.64
N SER A 102 -2.38 -16.05 -3.88
CA SER A 102 -1.94 -14.68 -4.17
C SER A 102 -3.11 -13.71 -3.95
N ILE A 103 -2.86 -12.63 -3.21
CA ILE A 103 -3.84 -11.58 -2.93
C ILE A 103 -3.52 -10.37 -3.79
N SER A 104 -4.53 -9.84 -4.46
CA SER A 104 -4.37 -8.66 -5.32
C SER A 104 -3.94 -7.42 -4.53
N PRO A 105 -3.01 -6.57 -5.06
CA PRO A 105 -2.66 -5.28 -4.46
C PRO A 105 -3.87 -4.41 -4.12
N VAL A 106 -4.88 -4.38 -4.96
CA VAL A 106 -6.14 -3.64 -4.74
C VAL A 106 -6.90 -4.14 -3.50
N GLU A 107 -6.69 -5.40 -3.10
CA GLU A 107 -7.32 -5.96 -1.90
C GLU A 107 -6.46 -5.75 -0.65
N PHE A 108 -5.13 -5.96 -0.71
CA PHE A 108 -4.32 -5.97 0.51
C PHE A 108 -3.70 -4.60 0.85
N ILE A 109 -3.36 -3.75 -0.12
CA ILE A 109 -2.76 -2.43 0.17
C ILE A 109 -3.69 -1.56 1.02
N PRO A 110 -5.00 -1.41 0.71
CA PRO A 110 -5.92 -0.67 1.58
C PRO A 110 -6.01 -1.24 3.00
N LEU A 111 -5.85 -2.56 3.16
CA LEU A 111 -5.86 -3.19 4.49
C LEU A 111 -4.55 -2.94 5.26
N LEU A 112 -3.41 -2.86 4.58
CA LEU A 112 -2.15 -2.42 5.18
C LEU A 112 -2.26 -0.97 5.66
N GLU A 113 -2.88 -0.10 4.87
CA GLU A 113 -3.11 1.31 5.21
C GLU A 113 -4.06 1.45 6.41
N GLU A 114 -5.21 0.77 6.37
CA GLU A 114 -6.20 0.76 7.45
C GLU A 114 -5.60 0.30 8.79
N THR A 115 -4.70 -0.67 8.74
CA THR A 115 -4.07 -1.25 9.93
C THR A 115 -2.77 -0.57 10.35
N GLY A 116 -2.25 0.36 9.54
CA GLY A 116 -0.93 0.99 9.72
C GLY A 116 0.26 0.08 9.38
N LEU A 117 0.01 -1.15 8.97
CA LEU A 117 1.05 -2.11 8.56
C LEU A 117 1.76 -1.70 7.26
N ILE A 118 1.20 -0.75 6.52
CA ILE A 118 1.84 -0.18 5.33
C ILE A 118 3.21 0.45 5.65
N ILE A 119 3.41 0.94 6.88
CA ILE A 119 4.69 1.54 7.30
C ILE A 119 5.81 0.48 7.34
N PRO A 120 5.73 -0.60 8.14
CA PRO A 120 6.76 -1.63 8.11
C PRO A 120 6.85 -2.35 6.77
N ALA A 121 5.73 -2.60 6.07
CA ALA A 121 5.75 -3.22 4.74
C ALA A 121 6.44 -2.32 3.71
N GLY A 122 6.25 -1.00 3.76
CA GLY A 122 6.92 -0.06 2.88
C GLY A 122 8.43 0.02 3.13
N ARG A 123 8.87 -0.07 4.40
CA ARG A 123 10.31 -0.19 4.72
C ARG A 123 10.92 -1.45 4.13
N PHE A 124 10.22 -2.57 4.21
CA PHE A 124 10.63 -3.81 3.55
C PHE A 124 10.80 -3.60 2.04
N VAL A 125 9.82 -3.00 1.35
CA VAL A 125 9.90 -2.73 -0.09
C VAL A 125 11.05 -1.77 -0.43
N LEU A 126 11.25 -0.70 0.34
CA LEU A 126 12.36 0.24 0.15
C LEU A 126 13.72 -0.47 0.25
N ASN A 127 13.86 -1.38 1.20
CA ASN A 127 15.10 -2.12 1.41
C ASN A 127 15.36 -3.11 0.26
N GLU A 128 14.35 -3.86 -0.17
CA GLU A 128 14.43 -4.76 -1.33
C GLU A 128 14.72 -4.00 -2.63
N ALA A 129 14.05 -2.86 -2.84
CA ALA A 129 14.27 -1.99 -4.00
C ALA A 129 15.70 -1.44 -4.04
N ALA A 130 16.24 -1.03 -2.89
CA ALA A 130 17.62 -0.55 -2.78
C ALA A 130 18.63 -1.67 -3.04
N ALA A 131 18.40 -2.87 -2.50
CA ALA A 131 19.24 -4.04 -2.75
C ALA A 131 19.31 -4.39 -4.24
N MET A 132 18.15 -4.48 -4.88
CA MET A 132 18.03 -4.76 -6.31
C MET A 132 18.67 -3.65 -7.17
N CYS A 133 18.44 -2.38 -6.80
CA CYS A 133 19.05 -1.25 -7.49
C CYS A 133 20.58 -1.30 -7.42
N HIS A 134 21.13 -1.63 -6.26
CA HIS A 134 22.58 -1.80 -6.07
C HIS A 134 23.15 -2.90 -7.00
N GLU A 135 22.49 -4.03 -7.08
CA GLU A 135 22.88 -5.13 -7.96
C GLU A 135 22.81 -4.73 -9.44
N MET A 136 21.70 -4.17 -9.88
CA MET A 136 21.47 -3.79 -11.28
C MET A 136 22.42 -2.70 -11.77
N ARG A 137 22.83 -1.78 -10.90
CA ARG A 137 23.80 -0.72 -11.25
C ARG A 137 25.20 -1.24 -11.60
N GLN A 138 25.51 -2.46 -11.24
CA GLN A 138 26.76 -3.10 -11.67
C GLN A 138 26.74 -3.43 -13.18
N TYR A 139 25.56 -3.62 -13.75
CA TYR A 139 25.36 -3.97 -15.16
C TYR A 139 24.84 -2.79 -15.99
N ILE A 140 24.02 -1.95 -15.39
CA ILE A 140 23.36 -0.82 -16.05
C ILE A 140 23.69 0.46 -15.26
N PRO A 141 24.76 1.20 -15.66
CA PRO A 141 25.10 2.46 -15.03
C PRO A 141 23.92 3.45 -15.06
N GLY A 142 23.62 4.06 -13.93
CA GLY A 142 22.48 4.99 -13.83
C GLY A 142 21.11 4.35 -13.63
N PHE A 143 21.02 3.02 -13.47
CA PHE A 143 19.77 2.34 -13.17
C PHE A 143 19.06 2.92 -11.95
N LYS A 144 17.74 3.08 -12.03
CA LYS A 144 16.90 3.66 -10.98
C LYS A 144 15.75 2.71 -10.63
N VAL A 145 15.25 2.81 -9.41
CA VAL A 145 14.05 2.08 -8.99
C VAL A 145 13.01 3.06 -8.45
N ASN A 146 11.82 2.99 -9.01
CA ASN A 146 10.65 3.70 -8.53
C ASN A 146 9.98 2.87 -7.44
N VAL A 147 9.61 3.51 -6.34
CA VAL A 147 8.93 2.87 -5.20
C VAL A 147 7.67 3.64 -4.86
N ASN A 148 6.54 2.94 -4.88
CA ASN A 148 5.25 3.48 -4.49
C ASN A 148 5.21 3.81 -2.99
N ILE A 149 4.89 5.05 -2.66
CA ILE A 149 4.78 5.56 -1.29
C ILE A 149 3.31 5.89 -0.99
N SER A 150 2.77 5.24 0.02
CA SER A 150 1.41 5.51 0.49
C SER A 150 1.34 6.86 1.22
N TYR A 151 0.20 7.57 1.07
CA TYR A 151 -0.09 8.78 1.84
C TYR A 151 0.02 8.54 3.36
N ILE A 152 -0.40 7.37 3.83
CA ILE A 152 -0.28 7.00 5.24
C ILE A 152 1.19 6.93 5.70
N GLN A 153 2.09 6.38 4.87
CA GLN A 153 3.52 6.38 5.16
C GLN A 153 4.06 7.80 5.23
N MET A 154 3.71 8.63 4.26
CA MET A 154 4.14 10.03 4.22
C MET A 154 3.71 10.82 5.46
N MET A 155 2.47 10.60 5.95
CA MET A 155 1.91 11.37 7.06
C MET A 155 2.21 10.80 8.44
N LYS A 156 2.46 9.50 8.57
CA LYS A 156 2.57 8.81 9.87
C LYS A 156 3.94 8.18 10.13
N SER A 157 4.88 8.27 9.19
CA SER A 157 6.27 7.84 9.40
C SER A 157 7.25 8.94 9.00
N ASP A 158 8.52 8.75 9.33
CA ASP A 158 9.60 9.58 8.80
C ASP A 158 10.11 8.96 7.48
N ILE A 159 9.28 9.06 6.44
CA ILE A 159 9.58 8.49 5.11
C ILE A 159 10.92 9.00 4.56
N TRP A 160 11.29 10.23 4.89
CA TRP A 160 12.58 10.78 4.54
C TRP A 160 13.72 9.95 5.09
N LYS A 161 13.67 9.65 6.39
CA LYS A 161 14.67 8.82 7.06
C LYS A 161 14.66 7.39 6.53
N ASP A 162 13.47 6.84 6.27
CA ASP A 162 13.33 5.47 5.75
C ASP A 162 14.02 5.33 4.38
N ILE A 163 13.82 6.29 3.46
CA ILE A 163 14.46 6.28 2.13
C ILE A 163 15.97 6.49 2.25
N LEU A 164 16.42 7.48 3.04
CA LEU A 164 17.85 7.73 3.23
C LEU A 164 18.58 6.52 3.83
N SER A 165 17.98 5.87 4.82
CA SER A 165 18.57 4.68 5.43
C SER A 165 18.78 3.56 4.41
N SER A 166 17.82 3.35 3.50
CA SER A 166 17.95 2.35 2.43
C SER A 166 19.04 2.73 1.41
N ILE A 167 19.13 4.01 1.04
CA ILE A 167 20.18 4.53 0.15
C ILE A 167 21.58 4.34 0.77
N GLU A 168 21.73 4.71 2.04
CA GLU A 168 23.00 4.61 2.77
C GLU A 168 23.44 3.17 2.99
N GLN A 169 22.50 2.28 3.34
CA GLN A 169 22.77 0.86 3.58
C GLN A 169 23.40 0.17 2.37
N TYR A 170 22.99 0.55 1.16
CA TYR A 170 23.49 -0.06 -0.09
C TYR A 170 24.47 0.85 -0.87
N ASN A 171 24.97 1.94 -0.25
CA ASN A 171 25.88 2.89 -0.90
C ASN A 171 25.36 3.36 -2.27
N LEU A 172 24.09 3.68 -2.37
CA LEU A 172 23.47 4.14 -3.60
C LEU A 172 23.63 5.67 -3.76
N PRO A 173 23.78 6.19 -4.98
CA PRO A 173 23.53 7.59 -5.27
C PRO A 173 22.07 7.96 -4.93
N PRO A 174 21.79 9.10 -4.33
CA PRO A 174 20.42 9.47 -3.92
C PRO A 174 19.38 9.43 -5.04
N GLU A 175 19.77 9.76 -6.26
CA GLU A 175 18.92 9.72 -7.45
C GLU A 175 18.54 8.29 -7.92
N SER A 176 19.05 7.26 -7.26
CA SER A 176 18.79 5.86 -7.62
C SER A 176 17.43 5.35 -7.17
N LEU A 177 16.88 5.92 -6.09
CA LEU A 177 15.51 5.63 -5.64
C LEU A 177 14.62 6.83 -5.92
N CYS A 178 13.49 6.57 -6.57
CA CYS A 178 12.47 7.57 -6.88
C CYS A 178 11.21 7.26 -6.07
N ALA A 179 10.68 8.25 -5.36
CA ALA A 179 9.43 8.10 -4.62
C ALA A 179 8.25 8.38 -5.56
N GLU A 180 7.37 7.41 -5.72
CA GLU A 180 6.18 7.49 -6.57
C GLU A 180 4.92 7.64 -5.71
N LEU A 181 4.12 8.65 -6.01
CA LEU A 181 2.92 9.00 -5.25
C LEU A 181 1.72 9.01 -6.18
N THR A 182 0.63 8.36 -5.77
CA THR A 182 -0.63 8.40 -6.50
C THR A 182 -1.31 9.76 -6.37
N GLU A 183 -2.10 10.16 -7.38
CA GLU A 183 -2.85 11.42 -7.39
C GLU A 183 -3.74 11.60 -6.14
N SER A 184 -4.34 10.54 -5.63
CA SER A 184 -5.17 10.57 -4.42
C SER A 184 -4.40 11.00 -3.16
N GLY A 185 -3.10 10.76 -3.09
CA GLY A 185 -2.22 11.24 -2.03
C GLY A 185 -1.90 12.74 -2.11
N TYR A 186 -2.12 13.38 -3.27
CA TYR A 186 -1.84 14.79 -3.52
C TYR A 186 -2.96 15.77 -3.14
N THR A 187 -4.16 15.28 -2.87
CA THR A 187 -5.32 16.15 -2.60
C THR A 187 -5.15 16.98 -1.33
N ASP A 188 -4.32 16.54 -0.38
CA ASP A 188 -4.02 17.27 0.85
C ASP A 188 -2.57 17.78 0.85
N MET A 189 -2.26 18.81 0.02
CA MET A 189 -0.97 19.49 0.04
C MET A 189 -0.77 20.24 1.34
N THR A 190 -0.34 19.51 2.37
CA THR A 190 -0.02 20.08 3.68
C THR A 190 1.33 20.83 3.64
N PRO A 191 1.58 21.78 4.57
CA PRO A 191 2.90 22.40 4.73
C PRO A 191 4.04 21.36 4.91
N TYR A 192 3.71 20.20 5.48
CA TYR A 192 4.64 19.08 5.63
C TYR A 192 5.07 18.52 4.27
N PHE A 193 4.16 18.38 3.31
CA PHE A 193 4.48 17.90 1.97
C PHE A 193 5.51 18.81 1.28
N TYR A 194 5.32 20.12 1.33
CA TYR A 194 6.29 21.07 0.74
C TYR A 194 7.67 21.01 1.41
N THR A 195 7.70 20.82 2.73
CA THR A 195 8.96 20.64 3.48
C THR A 195 9.65 19.33 3.07
N LEU A 196 8.90 18.25 2.92
CA LEU A 196 9.41 16.95 2.50
C LEU A 196 9.95 17.04 1.07
N ARG A 197 9.19 17.60 0.14
CA ARG A 197 9.61 17.81 -1.25
C ARG A 197 10.96 18.56 -1.31
N LYS A 198 11.08 19.67 -0.59
CA LYS A 198 12.34 20.44 -0.56
C LYS A 198 13.52 19.59 -0.10
N LYS A 199 13.35 18.78 0.93
CA LYS A 199 14.39 17.83 1.39
C LYS A 199 14.79 16.83 0.30
N PHE A 200 13.82 16.30 -0.47
CA PHE A 200 14.09 15.38 -1.56
C PHE A 200 14.86 16.07 -2.69
N GLU A 201 14.45 17.28 -3.09
CA GLU A 201 15.14 18.10 -4.09
C GLU A 201 16.60 18.39 -3.69
N GLU A 202 16.85 18.81 -2.44
CA GLU A 202 18.18 19.08 -1.91
C GLU A 202 19.13 17.87 -2.01
N LYS A 203 18.58 16.67 -1.93
CA LYS A 203 19.33 15.40 -2.04
C LYS A 203 19.22 14.74 -3.42
N LYS A 204 18.56 15.38 -4.38
CA LYS A 204 18.33 14.84 -5.74
C LYS A 204 17.54 13.53 -5.78
N ILE A 205 16.72 13.25 -4.76
CA ILE A 205 15.75 12.15 -4.79
C ILE A 205 14.55 12.64 -5.58
N GLN A 206 14.13 11.89 -6.60
CA GLN A 206 13.02 12.28 -7.47
C GLN A 206 11.69 11.92 -6.84
N PHE A 207 10.72 12.84 -6.95
CA PHE A 207 9.31 12.57 -6.78
C PHE A 207 8.67 12.34 -8.14
N ILE A 208 7.89 11.29 -8.27
CA ILE A 208 7.12 10.95 -9.47
C ILE A 208 5.64 10.97 -9.08
N LEU A 209 4.82 11.58 -9.91
CA LEU A 209 3.37 11.55 -9.78
C LEU A 209 2.83 10.42 -10.67
N ASP A 210 2.20 9.44 -10.05
CA ASP A 210 1.58 8.30 -10.73
C ASP A 210 0.08 8.48 -10.89
N ASP A 211 -0.51 7.73 -11.83
CA ASP A 211 -1.96 7.71 -12.13
C ASP A 211 -2.55 9.09 -12.47
N PHE A 212 -1.75 10.04 -12.98
CA PHE A 212 -2.23 11.38 -13.29
C PHE A 212 -3.36 11.35 -14.34
N GLY A 213 -4.50 11.97 -14.00
CA GLY A 213 -5.68 12.05 -14.87
C GLY A 213 -6.71 10.96 -14.65
N THR A 214 -6.50 10.02 -13.73
CA THR A 214 -7.47 8.94 -13.44
C THR A 214 -8.47 9.30 -12.35
N GLY A 215 -8.23 10.38 -11.60
CA GLY A 215 -9.05 10.85 -10.50
C GLY A 215 -9.54 12.31 -10.68
N PHE A 216 -9.63 13.04 -9.59
CA PHE A 216 -9.91 14.48 -9.57
C PHE A 216 -8.65 15.27 -9.95
N SER A 217 -8.22 15.15 -11.21
CA SER A 217 -7.00 15.81 -11.72
C SER A 217 -7.03 17.30 -11.46
N ASN A 218 -6.42 17.71 -10.38
CA ASN A 218 -6.27 19.11 -10.06
C ASN A 218 -4.99 19.62 -10.77
N LEU A 219 -5.14 20.17 -11.99
CA LEU A 219 -4.05 20.83 -12.73
C LEU A 219 -3.25 21.82 -11.85
N HIS A 220 -3.86 22.27 -10.74
CA HIS A 220 -3.20 23.08 -9.72
C HIS A 220 -2.00 22.37 -9.06
N CYS A 221 -1.99 21.04 -9.09
CA CYS A 221 -0.87 20.26 -8.54
C CYS A 221 0.37 20.38 -9.43
N ILE A 222 0.20 20.34 -10.76
CA ILE A 222 1.33 20.45 -11.72
C ILE A 222 2.00 21.81 -11.68
N VAL A 223 1.22 22.89 -11.49
CA VAL A 223 1.77 24.28 -11.49
C VAL A 223 2.57 24.58 -10.22
N LYS A 224 2.44 23.74 -9.18
CA LYS A 224 3.12 23.91 -7.89
C LYS A 224 4.23 22.86 -7.66
N ILE A 225 4.43 21.96 -8.61
CA ILE A 225 5.53 21.01 -8.68
C ILE A 225 6.65 21.59 -9.53
#